data_10dd9a009e5827d6cafffdeba5f6d853
#
_entry.id   10dd9a009e5827d6cafffdeba5f6d853
#
_cell.length_a   1.000
_cell.length_b   1.000
_cell.length_c   1.000
_cell.angle_alpha   90.00
_cell.angle_beta   90.00
_cell.angle_gamma   90.00
#
_symmetry.space_group_name_H-M   'P 1'
#
loop_
_entity.id
_entity.type
_entity.pdbx_description
1 polymer ?
#
loop_
_entity_poly.entity_id
_entity_poly.type
_entity_poly.pdbx_seq_one_letter_code
_entity_poly.pdbx_strand_id
1 'polypeptide(L)'
;TRRFPIPALLKKFPEKFHQNFTVDKMYKKLYNRTMDEKIRINKYLSEAGICSRREADRMIEEGRITVNGKKAESGQKVSLEDEVCADNIPVHKNEKKVLLLFNKPRGIVCSTKQQFDETTVTDYLDYPLRVYPVGRLDKESQGLLLLTNEGDLVNKIMRAGNYHEKEYFVTVNKPVDREFVRRMSKGVPVLDTVTRPCRVVQTGECSFRIILTQGLNRQIRRMCRYLGYEVQKLKRIRIMNLTLDGIREGEYREITAQEWEELNHLLESSTSETVIRTGEQNGNSSDHANERAGAKAEQGS
;
A
#
# COMPACT_ATOMS: atom_id res chain seq x y z
N THR A 1 14.41 -20.75 39.23
CA THR A 1 13.45 -21.15 38.19
C THR A 1 12.38 -20.06 38.08
N ARG A 2 12.60 -19.07 37.21
CA ARG A 2 11.59 -18.02 36.92
C ARG A 2 10.49 -18.64 36.07
N ARG A 3 9.27 -18.78 36.65
CA ARG A 3 8.07 -19.14 35.92
C ARG A 3 7.65 -17.91 35.07
N PHE A 4 7.68 -18.04 33.75
CA PHE A 4 7.16 -17.03 32.85
C PHE A 4 5.62 -16.99 32.92
N PRO A 5 4.99 -15.80 32.87
CA PRO A 5 3.54 -15.70 32.88
C PRO A 5 2.97 -16.30 31.58
N ILE A 6 1.97 -17.19 31.75
CA ILE A 6 1.24 -17.79 30.62
C ILE A 6 0.42 -16.66 29.94
N PRO A 7 0.64 -16.35 28.65
CA PRO A 7 -0.13 -15.33 27.97
C PRO A 7 -1.62 -15.66 27.94
N ALA A 8 -2.47 -14.63 27.95
CA ALA A 8 -3.93 -14.76 27.98
C ALA A 8 -4.51 -15.61 26.83
N LEU A 9 -3.78 -15.76 25.74
CA LEU A 9 -4.17 -16.58 24.58
C LEU A 9 -4.20 -18.08 24.89
N LEU A 10 -3.33 -18.58 25.79
CA LEU A 10 -3.28 -20.00 26.16
C LEU A 10 -4.36 -20.42 27.14
N LYS A 11 -5.00 -19.46 27.85
CA LYS A 11 -6.12 -19.76 28.75
C LYS A 11 -7.39 -20.24 28.04
N LYS A 12 -7.43 -20.14 26.69
CA LYS A 12 -8.57 -20.56 25.84
C LYS A 12 -8.49 -22.02 25.37
N PHE A 13 -7.38 -22.73 25.63
CA PHE A 13 -7.22 -24.14 25.21
C PHE A 13 -7.40 -25.11 26.39
N PRO A 14 -8.01 -26.27 26.16
CA PRO A 14 -8.19 -27.30 27.21
C PRO A 14 -6.84 -27.75 27.79
N GLU A 15 -6.77 -28.03 29.11
CA GLU A 15 -5.56 -28.43 29.85
C GLU A 15 -4.78 -29.60 29.23
N LYS A 16 -5.43 -30.45 28.44
CA LYS A 16 -4.80 -31.60 27.75
C LYS A 16 -3.76 -31.19 26.68
N PHE A 17 -3.74 -29.91 26.25
CA PHE A 17 -2.77 -29.40 25.24
C PHE A 17 -1.45 -28.91 25.85
N HIS A 18 -1.36 -28.81 27.20
CA HIS A 18 -0.17 -28.27 27.87
C HIS A 18 0.96 -29.30 28.05
N GLN A 19 0.75 -30.56 27.69
CA GLN A 19 1.75 -31.62 27.89
C GLN A 19 2.55 -32.02 26.65
N ASN A 20 2.34 -31.40 25.48
CA ASN A 20 3.06 -31.76 24.27
C ASN A 20 4.32 -30.90 24.08
N PHE A 21 5.48 -31.53 24.25
CA PHE A 21 6.82 -30.98 24.03
C PHE A 21 6.99 -30.23 22.67
N THR A 22 6.18 -30.57 21.70
CA THR A 22 6.15 -29.94 20.35
C THR A 22 5.55 -28.54 20.36
N VAL A 23 4.53 -28.29 21.19
CA VAL A 23 3.85 -27.01 21.35
C VAL A 23 4.77 -25.99 22.03
N ASP A 24 5.52 -26.40 23.04
CA ASP A 24 6.48 -25.55 23.76
C ASP A 24 7.65 -25.13 22.84
N LYS A 25 8.14 -26.03 21.99
CA LYS A 25 9.16 -25.71 20.97
C LYS A 25 8.64 -24.78 19.89
N MET A 26 7.40 -24.98 19.43
CA MET A 26 6.78 -24.12 18.41
C MET A 26 6.48 -22.74 19.01
N TYR A 27 6.02 -22.68 20.27
CA TYR A 27 5.80 -21.44 21.01
C TYR A 27 7.11 -20.67 21.24
N LYS A 28 8.17 -21.33 21.71
CA LYS A 28 9.51 -20.73 21.86
C LYS A 28 10.04 -20.21 20.51
N LYS A 29 9.82 -20.94 19.42
CA LYS A 29 10.25 -20.52 18.08
C LYS A 29 9.43 -19.32 17.57
N LEU A 30 8.11 -19.29 17.83
CA LEU A 30 7.27 -18.12 17.51
C LEU A 30 7.62 -16.92 18.40
N TYR A 31 7.75 -17.14 19.71
CA TYR A 31 8.10 -16.12 20.70
C TYR A 31 9.47 -15.49 20.39
N ASN A 32 10.49 -16.32 20.16
CA ASN A 32 11.83 -15.82 19.80
C ASN A 32 11.81 -15.12 18.43
N ARG A 33 11.02 -15.59 17.45
CA ARG A 33 10.89 -14.94 16.15
C ARG A 33 10.21 -13.58 16.22
N THR A 34 9.24 -13.39 17.12
CA THR A 34 8.59 -12.08 17.35
C THR A 34 9.45 -11.13 18.17
N MET A 35 10.28 -11.66 19.10
CA MET A 35 11.19 -10.86 19.94
C MET A 35 12.46 -10.43 19.21
N ASP A 36 12.95 -11.25 18.26
CA ASP A 36 14.14 -10.93 17.46
C ASP A 36 13.87 -10.02 16.26
N GLU A 37 12.60 -9.71 15.94
CA GLU A 37 12.26 -8.91 14.78
C GLU A 37 12.48 -7.42 15.04
N LYS A 38 13.72 -6.97 14.76
CA LYS A 38 14.09 -5.55 14.85
C LYS A 38 13.53 -4.79 13.66
N ILE A 39 12.75 -3.75 13.94
CA ILE A 39 12.20 -2.84 12.92
C ILE A 39 12.91 -1.48 12.97
N ARG A 40 12.91 -0.76 11.85
CA ARG A 40 13.47 0.59 11.81
C ARG A 40 12.71 1.51 12.77
N ILE A 41 13.45 2.31 13.54
CA ILE A 41 12.86 3.20 14.56
C ILE A 41 11.83 4.18 13.97
N ASN A 42 12.04 4.70 12.77
CA ASN A 42 11.05 5.55 12.10
C ASN A 42 9.75 4.79 11.76
N LYS A 43 9.84 3.48 11.44
CA LYS A 43 8.67 2.61 11.27
C LYS A 43 7.97 2.40 12.61
N TYR A 44 8.73 2.11 13.68
CA TYR A 44 8.21 1.93 15.03
C TYR A 44 7.40 3.15 15.51
N LEU A 45 8.00 4.35 15.43
CA LEU A 45 7.34 5.61 15.81
C LEU A 45 6.07 5.89 15.00
N SER A 46 6.11 5.57 13.70
CA SER A 46 4.95 5.75 12.83
C SER A 46 3.81 4.77 13.13
N GLU A 47 4.11 3.51 13.45
CA GLU A 47 3.14 2.48 13.85
C GLU A 47 2.60 2.71 15.27
N ALA A 48 3.42 3.30 16.14
CA ALA A 48 2.98 3.75 17.46
C ALA A 48 2.06 4.99 17.43
N GLY A 49 1.88 5.60 16.23
CA GLY A 49 0.99 6.73 16.08
C GLY A 49 1.59 8.10 16.38
N ILE A 50 2.90 8.17 16.73
CA ILE A 50 3.56 9.40 17.14
C ILE A 50 3.63 10.41 15.98
N CYS A 51 4.17 9.97 14.81
CA CYS A 51 4.39 10.87 13.68
C CYS A 51 4.50 10.10 12.34
N SER A 52 4.71 10.77 11.21
CA SER A 52 5.05 10.11 9.94
C SER A 52 6.50 9.63 9.97
N ARG A 53 6.87 8.64 9.12
CA ARG A 53 8.27 8.16 9.03
C ARG A 53 9.27 9.29 8.74
N ARG A 54 8.94 10.23 7.84
CA ARG A 54 9.79 11.39 7.53
C ARG A 54 9.90 12.37 8.71
N GLU A 55 8.84 12.50 9.44
CA GLU A 55 8.85 13.30 10.67
C GLU A 55 9.67 12.62 11.75
N ALA A 56 9.56 11.29 11.89
CA ALA A 56 10.41 10.52 12.79
C ALA A 56 11.89 10.66 12.45
N ASP A 57 12.26 10.61 11.16
CA ASP A 57 13.64 10.82 10.74
C ASP A 57 14.14 12.21 11.14
N ARG A 58 13.31 13.27 10.99
CA ARG A 58 13.63 14.62 11.44
C ARG A 58 13.80 14.71 12.97
N MET A 59 12.87 14.12 13.75
CA MET A 59 12.96 14.09 15.21
C MET A 59 14.21 13.37 15.71
N ILE A 60 14.66 12.33 14.99
CA ILE A 60 15.91 11.63 15.29
C ILE A 60 17.11 12.54 15.05
N GLU A 61 17.16 13.26 13.91
CA GLU A 61 18.22 14.21 13.57
C GLU A 61 18.28 15.37 14.58
N GLU A 62 17.12 15.85 15.06
CA GLU A 62 17.01 16.85 16.12
C GLU A 62 17.38 16.33 17.53
N GLY A 63 17.64 15.02 17.67
CA GLY A 63 17.99 14.38 18.95
C GLY A 63 16.85 14.29 19.95
N ARG A 64 15.59 14.33 19.50
CA ARG A 64 14.35 14.24 20.29
C ARG A 64 13.93 12.81 20.59
N ILE A 65 14.55 11.83 19.95
CA ILE A 65 14.26 10.41 20.14
C ILE A 65 15.40 9.75 20.89
N THR A 66 15.07 8.98 21.92
CA THR A 66 16.04 8.16 22.65
C THR A 66 15.65 6.69 22.63
N VAL A 67 16.65 5.82 22.70
CA VAL A 67 16.50 4.36 22.83
C VAL A 67 17.36 3.92 24.00
N ASN A 68 16.75 3.31 25.02
CA ASN A 68 17.43 2.88 26.23
C ASN A 68 18.26 4.02 26.88
N GLY A 69 17.70 5.23 26.90
CA GLY A 69 18.30 6.45 27.45
C GLY A 69 19.39 7.11 26.60
N LYS A 70 19.72 6.58 25.40
CA LYS A 70 20.70 7.17 24.47
C LYS A 70 20.01 7.77 23.26
N LYS A 71 20.57 8.85 22.69
CA LYS A 71 20.07 9.44 21.45
C LYS A 71 20.03 8.40 20.33
N ALA A 72 18.90 8.34 19.62
CA ALA A 72 18.73 7.45 18.49
C ALA A 72 19.52 7.92 17.27
N GLU A 73 19.98 6.96 16.46
CA GLU A 73 20.67 7.21 15.20
C GLU A 73 19.76 6.98 13.99
N SER A 74 20.04 7.69 12.88
CA SER A 74 19.30 7.50 11.63
C SER A 74 19.45 6.06 11.12
N GLY A 75 18.31 5.42 10.81
CA GLY A 75 18.27 4.04 10.35
C GLY A 75 18.40 2.99 11.45
N GLN A 76 18.55 3.38 12.72
CA GLN A 76 18.58 2.46 13.86
C GLN A 76 17.38 1.52 13.85
N LYS A 77 17.60 0.28 14.29
CA LYS A 77 16.55 -0.72 14.47
C LYS A 77 16.28 -0.95 15.95
N VAL A 78 15.03 -1.08 16.31
CA VAL A 78 14.56 -1.34 17.67
C VAL A 78 13.74 -2.62 17.73
N SER A 79 13.78 -3.29 18.87
CA SER A 79 12.96 -4.45 19.23
C SER A 79 11.80 -4.02 20.13
N LEU A 80 10.91 -4.96 20.48
CA LEU A 80 9.84 -4.72 21.45
C LEU A 80 10.35 -4.56 22.89
N GLU A 81 11.61 -4.96 23.17
CA GLU A 81 12.23 -4.86 24.49
C GLU A 81 12.92 -3.50 24.71
N ASP A 82 13.16 -2.75 23.62
CA ASP A 82 13.83 -1.46 23.72
C ASP A 82 12.88 -0.38 24.24
N GLU A 83 13.31 0.38 25.22
CA GLU A 83 12.61 1.57 25.70
C GLU A 83 12.85 2.72 24.71
N VAL A 84 11.81 3.07 23.95
CA VAL A 84 11.85 4.19 23.00
C VAL A 84 11.11 5.37 23.60
N CYS A 85 11.73 6.55 23.67
CA CYS A 85 11.10 7.79 24.10
C CYS A 85 11.12 8.83 22.98
N ALA A 86 10.05 9.61 22.88
CA ALA A 86 9.95 10.80 22.05
C ALA A 86 9.72 12.01 22.95
N ASP A 87 10.59 13.03 22.86
CA ASP A 87 10.57 14.20 23.75
C ASP A 87 10.54 13.82 25.23
N ASN A 88 11.28 12.80 25.62
CA ASN A 88 11.34 12.18 26.96
C ASN A 88 10.05 11.48 27.43
N ILE A 89 9.07 11.27 26.54
CA ILE A 89 7.84 10.52 26.83
C ILE A 89 7.98 9.11 26.27
N PRO A 90 7.78 8.05 27.08
CA PRO A 90 7.82 6.67 26.59
C PRO A 90 6.79 6.42 25.48
N VAL A 91 7.24 5.77 24.42
CA VAL A 91 6.40 5.43 23.25
C VAL A 91 5.93 3.99 23.38
N HIS A 92 4.62 3.81 23.45
CA HIS A 92 4.00 2.49 23.46
C HIS A 92 3.33 2.21 22.11
N LYS A 93 3.60 1.03 21.54
CA LYS A 93 2.96 0.62 20.29
C LYS A 93 1.47 0.34 20.56
N ASN A 94 0.60 0.94 19.77
CA ASN A 94 -0.83 0.64 19.85
C ASN A 94 -1.08 -0.78 19.31
N GLU A 95 -1.61 -1.66 20.15
CA GLU A 95 -1.91 -3.04 19.78
C GLU A 95 -3.14 -3.18 18.88
N LYS A 96 -4.05 -2.18 18.90
CA LYS A 96 -5.27 -2.22 18.09
C LYS A 96 -4.93 -1.97 16.61
N LYS A 97 -5.02 -3.02 15.81
CA LYS A 97 -4.96 -2.94 14.35
C LYS A 97 -6.28 -2.42 13.81
N VAL A 98 -6.21 -1.43 12.94
CA VAL A 98 -7.37 -0.78 12.36
C VAL A 98 -7.31 -0.83 10.84
N LEU A 99 -8.44 -1.19 10.22
CA LEU A 99 -8.69 -1.01 8.80
C LEU A 99 -10.10 -0.43 8.62
N LEU A 100 -10.14 0.79 8.12
CA LEU A 100 -11.38 1.52 7.84
C LEU A 100 -11.72 1.44 6.36
N LEU A 101 -13.00 1.24 6.07
CA LEU A 101 -13.59 1.36 4.75
C LEU A 101 -14.31 2.71 4.69
N PHE A 102 -13.79 3.64 3.92
CA PHE A 102 -14.31 5.00 3.79
C PHE A 102 -14.87 5.24 2.39
N ASN A 103 -16.10 5.72 2.30
CA ASN A 103 -16.68 6.16 1.04
C ASN A 103 -16.33 7.64 0.82
N LYS A 104 -15.13 7.88 0.32
CA LYS A 104 -14.57 9.21 0.13
C LYS A 104 -15.42 10.06 -0.82
N PRO A 105 -15.90 11.24 -0.43
CA PRO A 105 -16.55 12.18 -1.32
C PRO A 105 -15.54 12.87 -2.25
N ARG A 106 -16.02 13.59 -3.27
CA ARG A 106 -15.20 14.49 -4.09
C ARG A 106 -14.74 15.68 -3.25
N GLY A 107 -13.65 16.33 -3.66
CA GLY A 107 -13.12 17.50 -3.01
C GLY A 107 -12.13 17.25 -1.88
N ILE A 108 -12.08 16.03 -1.31
CA ILE A 108 -11.16 15.65 -0.24
C ILE A 108 -9.86 15.10 -0.82
N VAL A 109 -8.72 15.54 -0.26
CA VAL A 109 -7.38 15.15 -0.71
C VAL A 109 -6.86 13.94 0.07
N CYS A 110 -6.34 12.93 -0.62
CA CYS A 110 -5.68 11.77 0.01
C CYS A 110 -4.24 12.14 0.44
N SER A 111 -4.11 13.03 1.42
CA SER A 111 -2.86 13.44 2.05
C SER A 111 -3.00 13.35 3.57
N THR A 112 -1.87 13.14 4.26
CA THR A 112 -1.76 13.27 5.73
C THR A 112 -1.12 14.61 6.14
N LYS A 113 -0.75 15.45 5.15
CA LYS A 113 -0.25 16.81 5.38
C LYS A 113 -1.20 17.77 4.72
N GLN A 114 -1.69 18.72 5.49
CA GLN A 114 -2.46 19.85 4.96
C GLN A 114 -1.56 20.69 4.04
N GLN A 115 -2.06 20.98 2.85
CA GLN A 115 -1.45 21.90 1.90
C GLN A 115 -2.50 22.95 1.56
N PHE A 116 -2.25 24.20 1.91
CA PHE A 116 -3.19 25.30 1.73
C PHE A 116 -4.55 25.01 2.42
N ASP A 117 -5.63 25.58 1.94
CA ASP A 117 -7.00 25.41 2.46
C ASP A 117 -7.68 24.09 2.04
N GLU A 118 -6.90 23.01 1.80
CA GLU A 118 -7.45 21.74 1.37
C GLU A 118 -7.75 20.83 2.57
N THR A 119 -8.98 20.31 2.65
CA THR A 119 -9.36 19.30 3.62
C THR A 119 -8.71 17.96 3.24
N THR A 120 -7.87 17.43 4.13
CA THR A 120 -7.30 16.10 3.93
C THR A 120 -8.25 15.01 4.39
N VAL A 121 -8.01 13.78 3.94
CA VAL A 121 -8.82 12.63 4.36
C VAL A 121 -8.71 12.35 5.86
N THR A 122 -7.56 12.63 6.47
CA THR A 122 -7.36 12.44 7.91
C THR A 122 -8.11 13.49 8.73
N ASP A 123 -8.09 14.74 8.31
CA ASP A 123 -8.82 15.82 8.96
C ASP A 123 -10.34 15.63 8.85
N TYR A 124 -10.79 15.14 7.68
CA TYR A 124 -12.22 14.87 7.44
C TYR A 124 -12.78 13.75 8.33
N LEU A 125 -11.97 12.69 8.55
CA LEU A 125 -12.41 11.51 9.32
C LEU A 125 -12.38 11.72 10.82
N ASP A 126 -11.50 12.58 11.33
CA ASP A 126 -11.27 12.82 12.77
C ASP A 126 -11.26 11.53 13.61
N TYR A 127 -10.55 10.50 13.10
CA TYR A 127 -10.50 9.19 13.75
C TYR A 127 -9.52 9.22 14.94
N PRO A 128 -9.86 8.65 16.12
CA PRO A 128 -9.08 8.80 17.35
C PRO A 128 -7.66 8.18 17.28
N LEU A 129 -7.45 7.24 16.37
CA LEU A 129 -6.12 6.68 16.11
C LEU A 129 -5.54 7.25 14.83
N ARG A 130 -4.23 7.42 14.81
CA ARG A 130 -3.54 7.84 13.60
C ARG A 130 -3.65 6.77 12.52
N VAL A 131 -4.42 7.05 11.49
CA VAL A 131 -4.56 6.20 10.29
C VAL A 131 -4.06 6.94 9.06
N TYR A 132 -3.69 6.20 8.02
CA TYR A 132 -3.27 6.74 6.74
C TYR A 132 -3.87 5.94 5.59
N PRO A 133 -4.04 6.56 4.42
CA PRO A 133 -4.74 5.93 3.30
C PRO A 133 -3.92 4.79 2.68
N VAL A 134 -4.59 3.69 2.37
CA VAL A 134 -4.09 2.57 1.57
C VAL A 134 -4.24 2.92 0.10
N GLY A 135 -3.18 3.48 -0.46
CA GLY A 135 -3.20 4.09 -1.79
C GLY A 135 -3.91 5.44 -1.79
N ARG A 136 -4.22 5.91 -2.99
CA ARG A 136 -4.84 7.23 -3.15
C ARG A 136 -6.00 7.19 -4.13
N LEU A 137 -6.91 8.14 -3.96
CA LEU A 137 -7.87 8.62 -4.95
C LEU A 137 -7.57 10.10 -5.21
N ASP A 138 -7.71 10.53 -6.45
CA ASP A 138 -7.59 11.95 -6.78
C ASP A 138 -8.66 12.76 -6.06
N LYS A 139 -8.46 14.07 -5.87
CA LYS A 139 -9.43 15.01 -5.27
C LYS A 139 -10.81 14.90 -5.92
N GLU A 140 -10.83 14.80 -7.27
CA GLU A 140 -12.02 14.70 -8.09
C GLU A 140 -12.60 13.28 -8.21
N SER A 141 -11.99 12.28 -7.58
CA SER A 141 -12.48 10.90 -7.56
C SER A 141 -13.12 10.59 -6.22
N GLN A 142 -14.09 9.67 -6.22
CA GLN A 142 -14.86 9.30 -5.05
C GLN A 142 -14.87 7.78 -4.84
N GLY A 143 -15.45 7.35 -3.72
CA GLY A 143 -15.70 5.93 -3.44
C GLY A 143 -14.71 5.32 -2.48
N LEU A 144 -14.56 3.99 -2.52
CA LEU A 144 -13.85 3.21 -1.52
C LEU A 144 -12.39 3.61 -1.38
N LEU A 145 -12.05 4.11 -0.21
CA LEU A 145 -10.70 4.36 0.24
C LEU A 145 -10.48 3.60 1.55
N LEU A 146 -9.46 2.79 1.61
CA LEU A 146 -9.09 2.11 2.85
C LEU A 146 -8.11 2.99 3.63
N LEU A 147 -8.23 3.00 4.97
CA LEU A 147 -7.26 3.64 5.86
C LEU A 147 -6.85 2.66 6.96
N THR A 148 -5.60 2.69 7.36
CA THR A 148 -5.04 1.76 8.35
C THR A 148 -3.93 2.41 9.16
N ASN A 149 -3.61 1.84 10.32
CA ASN A 149 -2.41 2.13 11.09
C ASN A 149 -1.26 1.10 10.82
N GLU A 150 -1.47 0.12 9.93
CA GLU A 150 -0.49 -0.90 9.57
C GLU A 150 0.19 -0.62 8.22
N GLY A 151 1.47 -0.20 8.24
CA GLY A 151 2.22 0.13 7.02
C GLY A 151 2.46 -1.05 6.08
N ASP A 152 2.62 -2.25 6.61
CA ASP A 152 2.86 -3.45 5.82
C ASP A 152 1.62 -3.87 5.04
N LEU A 153 0.43 -3.67 5.63
CA LEU A 153 -0.85 -3.91 4.95
C LEU A 153 -1.01 -3.03 3.71
N VAL A 154 -0.61 -1.74 3.80
CA VAL A 154 -0.62 -0.83 2.64
C VAL A 154 0.20 -1.41 1.49
N ASN A 155 1.42 -1.87 1.79
CA ASN A 155 2.31 -2.42 0.76
C ASN A 155 1.71 -3.70 0.15
N LYS A 156 1.21 -4.62 0.95
CA LYS A 156 0.59 -5.85 0.46
C LYS A 156 -0.59 -5.57 -0.48
N ILE A 157 -1.51 -4.68 -0.11
CA ILE A 157 -2.71 -4.37 -0.90
C ILE A 157 -2.39 -3.58 -2.17
N MET A 158 -1.48 -2.59 -2.08
CA MET A 158 -1.31 -1.61 -3.17
C MET A 158 -0.23 -1.95 -4.18
N ARG A 159 0.66 -2.88 -3.88
CA ARG A 159 1.76 -3.22 -4.76
C ARG A 159 1.26 -3.83 -6.08
N ALA A 160 1.67 -3.25 -7.20
CA ALA A 160 1.24 -3.72 -8.52
C ALA A 160 1.69 -5.15 -8.85
N GLY A 161 2.79 -5.62 -8.22
CA GLY A 161 3.28 -7.00 -8.34
C GLY A 161 2.34 -8.05 -7.74
N ASN A 162 1.48 -7.67 -6.82
CA ASN A 162 0.53 -8.58 -6.18
C ASN A 162 -0.78 -8.74 -6.97
N TYR A 163 -0.99 -8.01 -8.04
CA TYR A 163 -2.15 -8.11 -8.95
C TYR A 163 -3.52 -7.95 -8.29
N HIS A 164 -3.63 -7.29 -7.16
CA HIS A 164 -4.89 -7.08 -6.46
C HIS A 164 -5.85 -6.19 -7.23
N GLU A 165 -7.07 -6.68 -7.40
CA GLU A 165 -8.12 -6.03 -8.18
C GLU A 165 -8.66 -4.79 -7.49
N LYS A 166 -8.91 -3.75 -8.31
CA LYS A 166 -9.62 -2.54 -7.93
C LYS A 166 -10.68 -2.26 -8.99
N GLU A 167 -11.93 -2.17 -8.59
CA GLU A 167 -13.06 -1.98 -9.51
C GLU A 167 -13.59 -0.56 -9.41
N TYR A 168 -13.87 0.01 -10.58
CA TYR A 168 -14.34 1.37 -10.70
C TYR A 168 -15.60 1.43 -11.56
N PHE A 169 -16.52 2.31 -11.16
CA PHE A 169 -17.61 2.78 -11.99
C PHE A 169 -17.21 4.13 -12.59
N VAL A 170 -17.35 4.26 -13.91
CA VAL A 170 -16.87 5.43 -14.66
C VAL A 170 -17.99 5.98 -15.52
N THR A 171 -18.22 7.29 -15.47
CA THR A 171 -19.09 8.02 -16.38
C THR A 171 -18.23 8.93 -17.27
N VAL A 172 -18.50 8.93 -18.55
CA VAL A 172 -17.79 9.71 -19.57
C VAL A 172 -18.73 10.67 -20.31
N ASN A 173 -18.16 11.58 -21.08
CA ASN A 173 -18.85 12.69 -21.76
C ASN A 173 -19.64 12.31 -23.02
N LYS A 174 -19.52 11.08 -23.50
CA LYS A 174 -20.18 10.61 -24.73
C LYS A 174 -20.44 9.10 -24.68
N PRO A 175 -21.30 8.56 -25.58
CA PRO A 175 -21.67 7.14 -25.58
C PRO A 175 -20.45 6.22 -25.70
N VAL A 176 -20.46 5.16 -24.91
CA VAL A 176 -19.48 4.07 -24.91
C VAL A 176 -19.92 3.03 -25.92
N ASP A 177 -19.09 2.75 -26.91
CA ASP A 177 -19.35 1.73 -27.92
C ASP A 177 -18.53 0.46 -27.72
N ARG A 178 -18.76 -0.55 -28.54
CA ARG A 178 -18.04 -1.82 -28.50
C ARG A 178 -16.56 -1.67 -28.80
N GLU A 179 -16.21 -0.73 -29.66
CA GLU A 179 -14.81 -0.46 -30.04
C GLU A 179 -14.03 0.18 -28.86
N PHE A 180 -14.65 1.13 -28.14
CA PHE A 180 -14.09 1.67 -26.91
C PHE A 180 -13.80 0.56 -25.89
N VAL A 181 -14.79 -0.32 -25.63
CA VAL A 181 -14.64 -1.44 -24.68
C VAL A 181 -13.49 -2.35 -25.11
N ARG A 182 -13.43 -2.72 -26.38
CA ARG A 182 -12.39 -3.59 -26.94
C ARG A 182 -10.99 -2.98 -26.78
N ARG A 183 -10.83 -1.70 -27.15
CA ARG A 183 -9.54 -1.00 -27.04
C ARG A 183 -9.12 -0.79 -25.61
N MET A 184 -10.02 -0.35 -24.74
CA MET A 184 -9.78 -0.15 -23.32
C MET A 184 -9.33 -1.44 -22.63
N SER A 185 -9.95 -2.58 -22.96
CA SER A 185 -9.64 -3.89 -22.35
C SER A 185 -8.29 -4.46 -22.75
N LYS A 186 -7.80 -4.18 -23.96
CA LYS A 186 -6.50 -4.69 -24.45
C LYS A 186 -5.29 -4.02 -23.84
N GLY A 187 -5.49 -2.89 -23.18
CA GLY A 187 -4.42 -2.01 -22.71
C GLY A 187 -4.24 -0.80 -23.63
N VAL A 188 -3.86 0.31 -23.03
CA VAL A 188 -3.78 1.63 -23.67
C VAL A 188 -2.43 2.26 -23.32
N PRO A 189 -1.75 2.94 -24.27
CA PRO A 189 -0.57 3.73 -23.96
C PRO A 189 -0.90 4.84 -22.94
N VAL A 190 -0.17 4.85 -21.83
CA VAL A 190 -0.32 5.83 -20.75
C VAL A 190 1.03 6.10 -20.14
N LEU A 191 1.45 7.37 -20.12
CA LEU A 191 2.81 7.73 -19.76
C LEU A 191 3.81 6.98 -20.69
N ASP A 192 4.90 6.48 -20.18
CA ASP A 192 5.94 5.78 -20.95
C ASP A 192 5.71 4.25 -21.01
N THR A 193 4.46 3.77 -20.83
CA THR A 193 4.13 2.34 -20.80
C THR A 193 2.76 2.06 -21.41
N VAL A 194 2.50 0.78 -21.68
CA VAL A 194 1.15 0.30 -22.03
C VAL A 194 0.52 -0.31 -20.77
N THR A 195 -0.73 0.07 -20.49
CA THR A 195 -1.45 -0.46 -19.34
C THR A 195 -1.69 -1.97 -19.50
N ARG A 196 -1.76 -2.69 -18.39
CA ARG A 196 -2.12 -4.11 -18.42
C ARG A 196 -3.52 -4.30 -19.03
N PRO A 197 -3.77 -5.42 -19.73
CA PRO A 197 -5.13 -5.80 -20.09
C PRO A 197 -6.04 -5.82 -18.86
N CYS A 198 -7.29 -5.42 -19.06
CA CYS A 198 -8.24 -5.28 -17.96
C CYS A 198 -9.66 -5.64 -18.40
N ARG A 199 -10.52 -5.96 -17.44
CA ARG A 199 -11.93 -6.22 -17.70
C ARG A 199 -12.70 -4.91 -17.76
N VAL A 200 -13.43 -4.70 -18.86
CA VAL A 200 -14.30 -3.53 -19.06
C VAL A 200 -15.69 -4.01 -19.46
N VAL A 201 -16.71 -3.46 -18.81
CA VAL A 201 -18.12 -3.79 -19.09
C VAL A 201 -18.92 -2.50 -19.19
N GLN A 202 -19.57 -2.28 -20.32
CA GLN A 202 -20.52 -1.17 -20.48
C GLN A 202 -21.70 -1.37 -19.51
N THR A 203 -22.09 -0.32 -18.80
CA THR A 203 -23.17 -0.36 -17.79
C THR A 203 -24.31 0.61 -18.08
N GLY A 204 -24.13 1.45 -19.07
CA GLY A 204 -25.11 2.42 -19.55
C GLY A 204 -24.58 3.11 -20.80
N GLU A 205 -25.34 4.03 -21.38
CA GLU A 205 -24.95 4.72 -22.62
C GLU A 205 -23.58 5.40 -22.49
N CYS A 206 -23.35 6.19 -21.43
CA CYS A 206 -22.11 6.92 -21.19
C CYS A 206 -21.37 6.38 -19.94
N SER A 207 -21.52 5.11 -19.61
CA SER A 207 -20.91 4.55 -18.40
C SER A 207 -20.41 3.12 -18.58
N PHE A 208 -19.36 2.79 -17.82
CA PHE A 208 -18.76 1.45 -17.80
C PHE A 208 -18.17 1.13 -16.44
N ARG A 209 -17.98 -0.17 -16.18
CA ARG A 209 -17.14 -0.67 -15.08
C ARG A 209 -15.81 -1.15 -15.61
N ILE A 210 -14.74 -0.92 -14.86
CA ILE A 210 -13.38 -1.36 -15.18
C ILE A 210 -12.72 -1.95 -13.94
N ILE A 211 -12.05 -3.11 -14.11
CA ILE A 211 -11.28 -3.78 -13.08
C ILE A 211 -9.80 -3.71 -13.43
N LEU A 212 -9.00 -3.11 -12.55
CA LEU A 212 -7.56 -2.92 -12.72
C LEU A 212 -6.78 -3.66 -11.65
N THR A 213 -5.64 -4.26 -12.06
CA THR A 213 -4.66 -4.89 -11.16
C THR A 213 -3.38 -4.04 -10.98
N GLN A 214 -3.36 -2.83 -11.52
CA GLN A 214 -2.27 -1.86 -11.38
C GLN A 214 -2.87 -0.47 -11.07
N GLY A 215 -2.02 0.48 -10.68
CA GLY A 215 -2.45 1.83 -10.36
C GLY A 215 -1.42 2.87 -10.80
N LEU A 216 -1.43 3.26 -12.09
CA LEU A 216 -0.65 4.38 -12.59
C LEU A 216 -1.30 5.71 -12.22
N ASN A 217 -0.50 6.78 -12.21
CA ASN A 217 -1.02 8.13 -11.95
C ASN A 217 -2.16 8.47 -12.91
N ARG A 218 -3.37 8.74 -12.36
CA ARG A 218 -4.60 9.09 -13.08
C ARG A 218 -4.92 8.13 -14.25
N GLN A 219 -4.63 6.83 -14.09
CA GLN A 219 -4.65 5.82 -15.14
C GLN A 219 -5.94 5.83 -15.96
N ILE A 220 -7.10 5.66 -15.33
CA ILE A 220 -8.41 5.58 -16.05
C ILE A 220 -8.67 6.87 -16.82
N ARG A 221 -8.40 8.06 -16.23
CA ARG A 221 -8.58 9.34 -16.90
C ARG A 221 -7.67 9.49 -18.13
N ARG A 222 -6.43 8.99 -18.04
CA ARG A 222 -5.48 9.00 -19.17
C ARG A 222 -5.88 8.01 -20.25
N MET A 223 -6.32 6.80 -19.89
CA MET A 223 -6.83 5.79 -20.82
C MET A 223 -8.03 6.31 -21.59
N CYS A 224 -9.01 6.91 -20.90
CA CYS A 224 -10.17 7.54 -21.55
C CYS A 224 -9.75 8.65 -22.50
N ARG A 225 -8.88 9.57 -22.08
CA ARG A 225 -8.39 10.67 -22.92
C ARG A 225 -7.70 10.16 -24.18
N TYR A 226 -6.84 9.13 -24.07
CA TYR A 226 -6.19 8.52 -25.23
C TYR A 226 -7.20 7.97 -26.25
N LEU A 227 -8.34 7.47 -25.80
CA LEU A 227 -9.44 7.00 -26.64
C LEU A 227 -10.40 8.13 -27.07
N GLY A 228 -10.13 9.38 -26.72
CA GLY A 228 -10.93 10.55 -27.09
C GLY A 228 -12.17 10.75 -26.20
N TYR A 229 -12.12 10.28 -24.94
CA TYR A 229 -13.20 10.43 -23.94
C TYR A 229 -12.73 11.24 -22.73
N GLU A 230 -13.68 11.94 -22.08
CA GLU A 230 -13.44 12.65 -20.83
C GLU A 230 -14.22 12.01 -19.67
N VAL A 231 -13.53 11.76 -18.57
CA VAL A 231 -14.15 11.20 -17.37
C VAL A 231 -14.88 12.27 -16.59
N GLN A 232 -16.19 12.17 -16.49
CA GLN A 232 -17.10 13.04 -15.73
C GLN A 232 -17.19 12.60 -14.26
N LYS A 233 -17.37 11.28 -14.02
CA LYS A 233 -17.42 10.70 -12.68
C LYS A 233 -16.54 9.46 -12.62
N LEU A 234 -15.83 9.33 -11.51
CA LEU A 234 -14.96 8.17 -11.23
C LEU A 234 -15.15 7.74 -9.78
N LYS A 235 -15.76 6.59 -9.58
CA LYS A 235 -16.02 6.02 -8.26
C LYS A 235 -15.37 4.65 -8.14
N ARG A 236 -14.45 4.48 -7.18
CA ARG A 236 -13.94 3.15 -6.83
C ARG A 236 -14.95 2.45 -5.96
N ILE A 237 -15.44 1.29 -6.40
CA ILE A 237 -16.52 0.55 -5.73
C ILE A 237 -16.03 -0.70 -5.00
N ARG A 238 -14.84 -1.23 -5.36
CA ARG A 238 -14.28 -2.43 -4.74
C ARG A 238 -12.75 -2.40 -4.73
N ILE A 239 -12.17 -2.96 -3.67
CA ILE A 239 -10.75 -3.33 -3.55
C ILE A 239 -10.72 -4.76 -3.01
N MET A 240 -10.21 -5.71 -3.79
CA MET A 240 -10.21 -7.14 -3.45
C MET A 240 -11.63 -7.62 -3.07
N ASN A 241 -11.82 -8.13 -1.84
CA ASN A 241 -13.13 -8.54 -1.30
C ASN A 241 -13.93 -7.40 -0.67
N LEU A 242 -13.33 -6.22 -0.48
CA LEU A 242 -13.95 -5.11 0.23
C LEU A 242 -14.75 -4.22 -0.71
N THR A 243 -16.00 -3.91 -0.34
CA THR A 243 -16.95 -3.11 -1.15
C THR A 243 -17.47 -1.89 -0.37
N LEU A 244 -18.28 -1.05 -1.04
CA LEU A 244 -18.94 0.11 -0.43
C LEU A 244 -20.31 -0.23 0.19
N ASP A 245 -20.68 -1.51 0.24
CA ASP A 245 -22.01 -1.90 0.67
C ASP A 245 -22.30 -1.38 2.10
N GLY A 246 -23.45 -0.72 2.25
CA GLY A 246 -23.88 -0.12 3.51
C GLY A 246 -23.15 1.15 3.95
N ILE A 247 -22.22 1.73 3.14
CA ILE A 247 -21.47 2.93 3.50
C ILE A 247 -21.92 4.10 2.62
N ARG A 248 -22.61 5.09 3.21
CA ARG A 248 -23.00 6.33 2.51
C ARG A 248 -21.79 7.19 2.18
N GLU A 249 -21.92 8.07 1.21
CA GLU A 249 -20.84 9.01 0.86
C GLU A 249 -20.49 9.91 2.05
N GLY A 250 -19.20 10.00 2.34
CA GLY A 250 -18.68 10.72 3.52
C GLY A 250 -18.63 9.89 4.80
N GLU A 251 -19.19 8.68 4.81
CA GLU A 251 -19.17 7.80 5.98
C GLU A 251 -18.07 6.74 5.88
N TYR A 252 -17.69 6.21 7.03
CA TYR A 252 -16.77 5.08 7.16
C TYR A 252 -17.28 4.05 8.16
N ARG A 253 -16.74 2.85 8.06
CA ARG A 253 -16.85 1.80 9.08
C ARG A 253 -15.55 1.03 9.25
N GLU A 254 -15.39 0.37 10.38
CA GLU A 254 -14.32 -0.61 10.55
C GLU A 254 -14.65 -1.86 9.70
N ILE A 255 -13.60 -2.59 9.30
CA ILE A 255 -13.71 -3.88 8.64
C ILE A 255 -14.37 -4.90 9.59
N THR A 256 -15.23 -5.77 9.06
CA THR A 256 -15.82 -6.87 9.84
C THR A 256 -14.82 -8.02 10.01
N ALA A 257 -15.07 -8.89 10.99
CA ALA A 257 -14.22 -10.06 11.22
C ALA A 257 -14.16 -11.00 10.00
N GLN A 258 -15.30 -11.21 9.32
CA GLN A 258 -15.38 -12.05 8.13
C GLN A 258 -14.58 -11.42 6.97
N GLU A 259 -14.77 -10.13 6.69
CA GLU A 259 -14.01 -9.42 5.64
C GLU A 259 -12.51 -9.47 5.92
N TRP A 260 -12.12 -9.37 7.21
CA TRP A 260 -10.72 -9.44 7.62
C TRP A 260 -10.12 -10.83 7.38
N GLU A 261 -10.85 -11.90 7.68
CA GLU A 261 -10.44 -13.28 7.43
C GLU A 261 -10.24 -13.53 5.93
N GLU A 262 -11.23 -13.16 5.11
CA GLU A 262 -11.16 -13.26 3.65
C GLU A 262 -9.99 -12.43 3.08
N LEU A 263 -9.78 -11.19 3.56
CA LEU A 263 -8.69 -10.33 3.15
C LEU A 263 -7.33 -10.97 3.47
N ASN A 264 -7.16 -11.49 4.68
CA ASN A 264 -5.91 -12.15 5.08
C ASN A 264 -5.60 -13.35 4.18
N HIS A 265 -6.59 -14.18 3.86
CA HIS A 265 -6.41 -15.31 2.94
C HIS A 265 -5.95 -14.82 1.56
N LEU A 266 -6.58 -13.78 1.02
CA LEU A 266 -6.18 -13.18 -0.27
C LEU A 266 -4.77 -12.57 -0.23
N LEU A 267 -4.28 -12.18 0.94
CA LEU A 267 -2.96 -11.58 1.14
C LEU A 267 -1.84 -12.58 1.48
N GLU A 268 -2.12 -13.87 1.65
CA GLU A 268 -1.13 -14.88 2.02
C GLU A 268 0.04 -14.95 1.05
N SER A 269 -0.23 -14.86 -0.26
CA SER A 269 0.79 -14.88 -1.31
C SER A 269 1.40 -13.50 -1.62
N SER A 270 0.95 -12.45 -0.92
CA SER A 270 1.34 -11.07 -1.21
C SER A 270 2.62 -10.68 -0.48
N THR A 271 3.54 -10.02 -1.19
CA THR A 271 4.78 -9.51 -0.61
C THR A 271 4.67 -8.02 -0.28
N SER A 272 5.26 -7.62 0.84
CA SER A 272 5.51 -6.22 1.21
C SER A 272 6.87 -5.72 0.72
N GLU A 273 7.76 -6.61 0.23
CA GLU A 273 9.12 -6.28 -0.20
C GLU A 273 9.20 -5.92 -1.69
N THR A 274 10.12 -5.04 -2.06
CA THR A 274 10.38 -4.71 -3.46
C THR A 274 11.31 -5.78 -4.04
N VAL A 275 10.80 -6.63 -4.90
CA VAL A 275 11.64 -7.51 -5.72
C VAL A 275 12.33 -6.62 -6.74
N ILE A 276 13.61 -6.30 -6.51
CA ILE A 276 14.47 -5.70 -7.52
C ILE A 276 14.75 -6.84 -8.51
N ARG A 277 14.10 -6.83 -9.67
CA ARG A 277 14.56 -7.68 -10.79
C ARG A 277 15.91 -7.10 -11.23
N THR A 278 16.99 -7.71 -10.79
CA THR A 278 18.29 -7.57 -11.43
C THR A 278 18.10 -8.02 -12.86
N GLY A 279 18.24 -7.07 -13.81
CA GLY A 279 18.20 -7.39 -15.23
C GLY A 279 19.26 -8.44 -15.52
N GLU A 280 18.85 -9.56 -16.09
CA GLU A 280 19.73 -10.50 -16.74
C GLU A 280 20.46 -9.74 -17.86
N GLN A 281 21.74 -9.49 -17.63
CA GLN A 281 22.65 -9.13 -18.70
C GLN A 281 22.81 -10.40 -19.56
N ASN A 282 22.07 -10.47 -20.66
CA ASN A 282 22.42 -11.39 -21.73
C ASN A 282 23.71 -10.88 -22.37
N GLY A 283 24.82 -11.42 -21.86
CA GLY A 283 26.09 -11.38 -22.54
C GLY A 283 25.99 -12.26 -23.78
N ASN A 284 25.95 -11.66 -24.94
CA ASN A 284 26.28 -12.33 -26.19
C ASN A 284 27.62 -11.79 -26.65
N SER A 285 28.66 -12.52 -26.27
CA SER A 285 29.96 -12.44 -26.89
C SER A 285 29.88 -13.13 -28.29
N SER A 286 30.11 -12.37 -29.32
CA SER A 286 30.57 -12.93 -30.59
C SER A 286 31.70 -12.07 -31.11
N ASP A 287 32.88 -12.66 -30.97
CA ASP A 287 34.07 -12.31 -31.74
C ASP A 287 33.76 -12.25 -33.22
N HIS A 288 34.22 -11.22 -33.88
CA HIS A 288 34.85 -11.36 -35.20
C HIS A 288 35.87 -10.23 -35.38
N ALA A 289 37.06 -10.74 -35.63
CA ALA A 289 38.27 -10.02 -35.90
C ALA A 289 38.30 -9.42 -37.31
N ASN A 290 39.09 -8.38 -37.42
CA ASN A 290 39.95 -8.05 -38.56
C ASN A 290 39.32 -7.66 -39.92
N GLU A 291 39.57 -6.45 -40.40
CA GLU A 291 40.58 -6.24 -41.39
C GLU A 291 40.77 -4.76 -41.75
N ARG A 292 42.01 -4.44 -42.06
CA ARG A 292 42.63 -3.18 -42.40
C ARG A 292 42.25 -2.66 -43.83
N ALA A 293 42.36 -1.43 -43.98
CA ALA A 293 42.97 -0.62 -45.06
C ALA A 293 42.07 0.55 -45.35
N GLY A 294 42.45 1.83 -45.36
CA GLY A 294 43.63 2.45 -45.88
C GLY A 294 43.22 3.37 -47.02
N ALA A 295 43.69 4.63 -46.94
CA ALA A 295 43.76 5.67 -47.96
C ALA A 295 42.75 6.82 -47.85
N LYS A 296 43.19 7.97 -47.35
CA LYS A 296 43.77 9.16 -48.02
C LYS A 296 42.81 9.89 -48.97
N ALA A 297 42.45 11.10 -48.50
CA ALA A 297 42.82 12.41 -49.09
C ALA A 297 42.00 12.88 -50.30
N GLU A 298 41.56 14.04 -50.25
CA GLU A 298 41.74 15.31 -50.94
C GLU A 298 40.41 15.99 -51.25
N GLN A 299 40.23 17.14 -50.69
CA GLN A 299 40.24 18.49 -51.26
C GLN A 299 39.11 18.83 -52.27
N GLY A 300 38.43 19.86 -51.99
CA GLY A 300 38.27 20.97 -52.95
C GLY A 300 36.86 21.39 -53.29
N SER A 301 36.61 22.58 -52.87
CA SER A 301 35.70 23.62 -53.35
C SER A 301 34.45 23.81 -52.55
#